data_5f6fc0db9e6d197ece05884d808573c1
#
_entry.id   5f6fc0db9e6d197ece05884d808573c1
#
_cell.length_a   1.000
_cell.length_b   1.000
_cell.length_c   1.000
_cell.angle_alpha   90.00
_cell.angle_beta   90.00
_cell.angle_gamma   90.00
#
_symmetry.space_group_name_H-M   'P 1'
#
loop_
_entity.id
_entity.type
_entity.pdbx_description
1 polymer ?
#
loop_
_entity_poly.entity_id
_entity_poly.type
_entity_poly.pdbx_seq_one_letter_code
_entity_poly.pdbx_strand_id
1 'polypeptide(L)'
;MAQIFHRSTNTLSRLSIFGALFLVVGLLWLIATINRSSYVTEQNVTRAQPLPFSHDHHVGGLGIDCRYCHTSVEVSPFAGIPATAVCMNCHSQIWSTSEVLKPVRDSLKSDTPIRWTRVHNLADFAYFDHSIHVRKGVGCSTCHGPVDQMPLMWQAASLQMEWCLGCHR
;
A
#
# COMPACT_ATOMS: atom_id res chain seq x y z
N MET A 1 45.44 34.19 35.39
CA MET A 1 44.93 34.34 34.02
C MET A 1 43.65 35.16 34.08
N ALA A 2 43.57 36.24 33.31
CA ALA A 2 42.39 37.09 33.28
C ALA A 2 41.26 36.35 32.56
N GLN A 3 40.10 36.19 33.19
CA GLN A 3 38.92 35.62 32.60
C GLN A 3 38.30 36.64 31.63
N ILE A 4 38.33 36.35 30.34
CA ILE A 4 37.83 37.25 29.29
C ILE A 4 36.29 37.28 29.25
N PHE A 5 35.66 36.14 29.50
CA PHE A 5 34.21 35.99 29.45
C PHE A 5 33.58 35.94 30.84
N HIS A 6 32.33 36.40 30.93
CA HIS A 6 31.56 36.32 32.18
C HIS A 6 31.28 34.83 32.57
N ARG A 7 31.16 34.56 33.87
CA ARG A 7 30.98 33.18 34.40
C ARG A 7 29.77 32.46 33.80
N SER A 8 28.70 33.17 33.47
CA SER A 8 27.51 32.64 32.84
C SER A 8 27.73 32.09 31.42
N THR A 9 28.80 32.52 30.72
CA THR A 9 29.10 32.08 29.35
C THR A 9 29.29 30.57 29.28
N ASN A 10 29.92 29.95 30.29
CA ASN A 10 30.10 28.51 30.34
C ASN A 10 28.74 27.76 30.45
N THR A 11 27.82 28.30 31.23
CA THR A 11 26.45 27.71 31.35
C THR A 11 25.69 27.91 30.08
N LEU A 12 25.71 29.09 29.50
CA LEU A 12 25.05 29.39 28.23
C LEU A 12 25.56 28.52 27.09
N SER A 13 26.91 28.36 26.96
CA SER A 13 27.48 27.49 25.93
C SER A 13 27.10 26.03 26.10
N ARG A 14 27.07 25.52 27.32
CA ARG A 14 26.58 24.14 27.57
C ARG A 14 25.11 23.99 27.22
N LEU A 15 24.28 24.91 27.68
CA LEU A 15 22.84 24.88 27.38
C LEU A 15 22.56 24.99 25.88
N SER A 16 23.26 25.88 25.17
CA SER A 16 23.07 26.03 23.72
C SER A 16 23.55 24.80 22.93
N ILE A 17 24.70 24.23 23.29
CA ILE A 17 25.24 23.06 22.59
C ILE A 17 24.32 21.82 22.84
N PHE A 18 24.03 21.53 24.10
CA PHE A 18 23.17 20.39 24.43
C PHE A 18 21.73 20.61 23.98
N GLY A 19 21.22 21.84 24.07
CA GLY A 19 19.89 22.19 23.54
C GLY A 19 19.81 22.01 22.01
N ALA A 20 20.79 22.48 21.26
CA ALA A 20 20.87 22.30 19.83
C ALA A 20 20.98 20.81 19.46
N LEU A 21 21.85 20.06 20.14
CA LEU A 21 21.97 18.62 19.92
C LEU A 21 20.66 17.88 20.19
N PHE A 22 20.01 18.16 21.30
CA PHE A 22 18.71 17.56 21.67
C PHE A 22 17.63 17.91 20.64
N LEU A 23 17.61 19.16 20.17
CA LEU A 23 16.64 19.60 19.16
C LEU A 23 16.86 18.87 17.83
N VAL A 24 18.12 18.75 17.37
CA VAL A 24 18.44 18.04 16.11
C VAL A 24 18.07 16.57 16.23
N VAL A 25 18.46 15.89 17.30
CA VAL A 25 18.14 14.48 17.52
C VAL A 25 16.63 14.28 17.62
N GLY A 26 15.94 15.14 18.35
CA GLY A 26 14.48 15.10 18.48
C GLY A 26 13.76 15.32 17.14
N LEU A 27 14.24 16.26 16.33
CA LEU A 27 13.69 16.52 15.00
C LEU A 27 13.89 15.32 14.05
N LEU A 28 15.11 14.75 14.04
CA LEU A 28 15.39 13.56 13.22
C LEU A 28 14.52 12.36 13.67
N TRP A 29 14.36 12.16 14.97
CA TRP A 29 13.48 11.12 15.50
C TRP A 29 12.03 11.36 15.11
N LEU A 30 11.53 12.59 15.21
CA LEU A 30 10.18 12.98 14.81
C LEU A 30 9.95 12.73 13.32
N ILE A 31 10.87 13.13 12.46
CA ILE A 31 10.81 12.89 11.01
C ILE A 31 10.77 11.37 10.73
N ALA A 32 11.62 10.60 11.39
CA ALA A 32 11.66 9.15 11.22
C ALA A 32 10.37 8.46 11.65
N THR A 33 9.73 8.92 12.74
CA THR A 33 8.45 8.36 13.21
C THR A 33 7.29 8.74 12.28
N ILE A 34 7.24 9.97 11.78
CA ILE A 34 6.23 10.42 10.82
C ILE A 34 6.34 9.61 9.53
N ASN A 35 7.56 9.44 8.99
CA ASN A 35 7.78 8.68 7.76
C ASN A 35 7.40 7.19 7.86
N ARG A 36 7.40 6.61 9.06
CA ARG A 36 6.96 5.23 9.31
C ARG A 36 5.49 5.11 9.70
N SER A 37 4.82 6.21 9.91
CA SER A 37 3.40 6.22 10.29
C SER A 37 2.48 5.87 9.13
N SER A 38 1.26 5.43 9.46
CA SER A 38 0.21 5.20 8.46
C SER A 38 -0.19 6.47 7.69
N TYR A 39 0.14 7.64 8.21
CA TYR A 39 -0.07 8.92 7.53
C TYR A 39 0.75 9.04 6.23
N VAL A 40 2.00 8.55 6.25
CA VAL A 40 2.90 8.59 5.07
C VAL A 40 2.83 7.28 4.28
N THR A 41 2.80 6.14 4.96
CA THR A 41 2.82 4.82 4.31
C THR A 41 1.45 4.38 3.80
N GLU A 42 0.37 5.01 4.27
CA GLU A 42 -1.02 4.61 4.01
C GLU A 42 -1.34 3.16 4.41
N GLN A 43 -0.49 2.56 5.22
CA GLN A 43 -0.68 1.21 5.73
C GLN A 43 -1.95 1.12 6.58
N ASN A 44 -2.76 0.09 6.35
CA ASN A 44 -4.04 -0.16 7.01
C ASN A 44 -5.11 0.94 6.78
N VAL A 45 -4.96 1.74 5.73
CA VAL A 45 -5.94 2.76 5.34
C VAL A 45 -6.74 2.27 4.14
N THR A 46 -8.05 2.16 4.30
CA THR A 46 -8.96 1.86 3.20
C THR A 46 -9.22 3.12 2.35
N ARG A 47 -9.31 2.95 1.04
CA ARG A 47 -9.61 4.04 0.11
C ARG A 47 -10.94 3.80 -0.58
N ALA A 48 -11.71 4.88 -0.78
CA ALA A 48 -12.92 4.83 -1.58
C ALA A 48 -12.61 4.38 -3.01
N GLN A 49 -13.43 3.48 -3.51
CA GLN A 49 -13.33 2.93 -4.86
C GLN A 49 -14.56 3.33 -5.69
N PRO A 50 -14.47 3.37 -7.03
CA PRO A 50 -15.61 3.70 -7.90
C PRO A 50 -16.76 2.71 -7.76
N LEU A 51 -16.47 1.48 -7.32
CA LEU A 51 -17.45 0.54 -6.84
C LEU A 51 -16.84 -0.26 -5.67
N PRO A 52 -17.64 -0.65 -4.67
CA PRO A 52 -17.15 -1.37 -3.49
C PRO A 52 -16.93 -2.85 -3.82
N PHE A 53 -15.81 -3.16 -4.46
CA PHE A 53 -15.44 -4.55 -4.73
C PHE A 53 -14.95 -5.23 -3.44
N SER A 54 -15.58 -6.33 -3.05
CA SER A 54 -15.25 -7.08 -1.85
C SER A 54 -14.43 -8.34 -2.19
N HIS A 55 -13.16 -8.35 -1.81
CA HIS A 55 -12.34 -9.57 -1.86
C HIS A 55 -12.81 -10.60 -0.84
N ASP A 56 -13.26 -10.18 0.34
CA ASP A 56 -13.85 -11.04 1.35
C ASP A 56 -14.98 -11.90 0.76
N HIS A 57 -15.90 -11.31 0.00
CA HIS A 57 -16.97 -12.06 -0.65
C HIS A 57 -16.45 -13.00 -1.76
N HIS A 58 -15.59 -12.51 -2.66
CA HIS A 58 -15.16 -13.28 -3.84
C HIS A 58 -14.11 -14.34 -3.51
N VAL A 59 -13.14 -14.00 -2.69
CA VAL A 59 -12.04 -14.90 -2.30
C VAL A 59 -12.42 -15.69 -1.05
N GLY A 60 -12.80 -15.00 0.03
CA GLY A 60 -13.13 -15.64 1.31
C GLY A 60 -14.42 -16.46 1.23
N GLY A 61 -15.50 -15.90 0.66
CA GLY A 61 -16.80 -16.56 0.59
C GLY A 61 -16.94 -17.55 -0.54
N LEU A 62 -16.48 -17.21 -1.75
CA LEU A 62 -16.66 -18.04 -2.95
C LEU A 62 -15.42 -18.88 -3.32
N GLY A 63 -14.27 -18.66 -2.68
CA GLY A 63 -13.05 -19.41 -2.94
C GLY A 63 -12.44 -19.15 -4.32
N ILE A 64 -12.71 -17.99 -4.94
CA ILE A 64 -12.15 -17.66 -6.26
C ILE A 64 -10.66 -17.41 -6.12
N ASP A 65 -9.84 -18.12 -6.93
CA ASP A 65 -8.38 -17.95 -6.95
C ASP A 65 -7.99 -16.54 -7.42
N CYS A 66 -6.97 -15.97 -6.78
CA CYS A 66 -6.44 -14.64 -7.11
C CYS A 66 -6.09 -14.49 -8.60
N ARG A 67 -5.54 -15.54 -9.21
CA ARG A 67 -5.08 -15.57 -10.60
C ARG A 67 -6.23 -15.62 -11.63
N TYR A 68 -7.44 -15.94 -11.19
CA TYR A 68 -8.61 -15.83 -12.06
C TYR A 68 -8.85 -14.37 -12.50
N CYS A 69 -8.62 -13.43 -11.60
CA CYS A 69 -8.77 -11.99 -11.84
C CYS A 69 -7.44 -11.32 -12.19
N HIS A 70 -6.36 -11.66 -11.48
CA HIS A 70 -5.02 -11.09 -11.66
C HIS A 70 -4.17 -11.99 -12.59
N THR A 71 -4.61 -12.13 -13.84
CA THR A 71 -4.10 -13.11 -14.80
C THR A 71 -2.64 -12.91 -15.22
N SER A 72 -2.10 -11.70 -15.09
CA SER A 72 -0.73 -11.39 -15.50
C SER A 72 0.32 -11.61 -14.40
N VAL A 73 -0.09 -11.93 -13.16
CA VAL A 73 0.79 -11.98 -12.00
C VAL A 73 1.94 -12.99 -12.11
N GLU A 74 1.80 -14.05 -12.89
CA GLU A 74 2.81 -15.08 -13.06
C GLU A 74 3.81 -14.77 -14.21
N VAL A 75 3.50 -13.81 -15.06
CA VAL A 75 4.27 -13.55 -16.28
C VAL A 75 4.69 -12.08 -16.44
N SER A 76 4.23 -11.20 -15.58
CA SER A 76 4.45 -9.75 -15.67
C SER A 76 4.92 -9.16 -14.34
N PRO A 77 5.68 -8.06 -14.35
CA PRO A 77 5.94 -7.24 -13.17
C PRO A 77 4.66 -6.76 -12.50
N PHE A 78 3.59 -6.53 -13.27
CA PHE A 78 2.31 -6.05 -12.77
C PHE A 78 1.29 -7.20 -12.69
N ALA A 79 0.65 -7.35 -11.53
CA ALA A 79 -0.44 -8.31 -11.35
C ALA A 79 -1.65 -8.00 -12.23
N GLY A 80 -1.82 -6.72 -12.58
CA GLY A 80 -2.94 -6.24 -13.37
C GLY A 80 -4.23 -6.10 -12.57
N ILE A 81 -5.13 -5.26 -13.07
CA ILE A 81 -6.53 -5.22 -12.66
C ILE A 81 -7.33 -5.93 -13.73
N PRO A 82 -8.27 -6.82 -13.37
CA PRO A 82 -9.02 -7.59 -14.36
C PRO A 82 -9.80 -6.68 -15.30
N ALA A 83 -9.85 -7.05 -16.57
CA ALA A 83 -10.74 -6.42 -17.53
C ALA A 83 -12.19 -6.57 -17.07
N THR A 84 -13.04 -5.59 -17.36
CA THR A 84 -14.47 -5.59 -16.96
C THR A 84 -15.22 -6.83 -17.44
N ALA A 85 -14.82 -7.39 -18.58
CA ALA A 85 -15.38 -8.64 -19.12
C ALA A 85 -15.26 -9.81 -18.13
N VAL A 86 -14.19 -9.88 -17.34
CA VAL A 86 -14.00 -10.93 -16.32
C VAL A 86 -15.11 -10.87 -15.26
N CYS A 87 -15.48 -9.69 -14.82
CA CYS A 87 -16.60 -9.49 -13.88
C CYS A 87 -17.92 -10.00 -14.49
N MET A 88 -18.11 -9.74 -15.77
CA MET A 88 -19.33 -10.09 -16.48
C MET A 88 -19.47 -11.58 -16.82
N ASN A 89 -18.43 -12.40 -16.63
CA ASN A 89 -18.57 -13.85 -16.71
C ASN A 89 -19.64 -14.39 -15.73
N CYS A 90 -19.76 -13.78 -14.56
CA CYS A 90 -20.77 -14.10 -13.56
C CYS A 90 -21.88 -13.05 -13.51
N HIS A 91 -21.51 -11.76 -13.48
CA HIS A 91 -22.46 -10.65 -13.26
C HIS A 91 -23.34 -10.31 -14.46
N SER A 92 -23.16 -10.97 -15.60
CA SER A 92 -24.16 -10.97 -16.66
C SER A 92 -25.47 -11.70 -16.26
N GLN A 93 -25.39 -12.61 -15.28
CA GLN A 93 -26.53 -13.40 -14.79
C GLN A 93 -26.81 -13.12 -13.31
N ILE A 94 -25.76 -12.99 -12.47
CA ILE A 94 -25.89 -12.79 -11.03
C ILE A 94 -25.83 -11.29 -10.75
N TRP A 95 -26.85 -10.72 -10.05
CA TRP A 95 -27.00 -9.30 -9.76
C TRP A 95 -26.96 -8.40 -10.99
N SER A 96 -27.34 -8.93 -12.14
CA SER A 96 -27.21 -8.27 -13.44
C SER A 96 -27.90 -6.89 -13.51
N THR A 97 -28.93 -6.65 -12.71
CA THR A 97 -29.67 -5.38 -12.64
C THR A 97 -29.30 -4.51 -11.43
N SER A 98 -28.38 -4.96 -10.57
CA SER A 98 -27.98 -4.20 -9.37
C SER A 98 -27.36 -2.85 -9.73
N GLU A 99 -27.78 -1.80 -9.03
CA GLU A 99 -27.21 -0.44 -9.19
C GLU A 99 -25.74 -0.36 -8.80
N VAL A 100 -25.30 -1.18 -7.84
CA VAL A 100 -23.88 -1.28 -7.45
C VAL A 100 -23.03 -1.70 -8.64
N LEU A 101 -23.52 -2.56 -9.52
CA LEU A 101 -22.82 -3.04 -10.71
C LEU A 101 -23.02 -2.16 -11.96
N LYS A 102 -23.73 -1.05 -11.82
CA LYS A 102 -23.90 -0.12 -12.95
C LYS A 102 -22.56 0.37 -13.54
N PRO A 103 -21.53 0.75 -12.74
CA PRO A 103 -20.23 1.14 -13.29
C PRO A 103 -19.56 0.02 -14.10
N VAL A 104 -19.77 -1.26 -13.73
CA VAL A 104 -19.24 -2.42 -14.47
C VAL A 104 -19.93 -2.56 -15.82
N ARG A 105 -21.26 -2.49 -15.83
CA ARG A 105 -22.04 -2.56 -17.09
C ARG A 105 -21.73 -1.39 -18.03
N ASP A 106 -21.63 -0.17 -17.49
CA ASP A 106 -21.32 1.01 -18.28
C ASP A 106 -19.89 0.93 -18.86
N SER A 107 -18.93 0.46 -18.09
CA SER A 107 -17.56 0.22 -18.53
C SER A 107 -17.49 -0.77 -19.69
N LEU A 108 -18.20 -1.90 -19.58
CA LEU A 108 -18.26 -2.89 -20.67
C LEU A 108 -18.91 -2.32 -21.92
N LYS A 109 -20.04 -1.61 -21.76
CA LYS A 109 -20.80 -1.03 -22.87
C LYS A 109 -20.00 0.05 -23.62
N SER A 110 -19.25 0.86 -22.90
CA SER A 110 -18.48 1.98 -23.49
C SER A 110 -17.06 1.60 -23.87
N ASP A 111 -16.64 0.36 -23.60
CA ASP A 111 -15.25 -0.11 -23.72
C ASP A 111 -14.25 0.83 -23.02
N THR A 112 -14.65 1.37 -21.88
CA THR A 112 -13.85 2.30 -21.08
C THR A 112 -13.52 1.68 -19.74
N PRO A 113 -12.24 1.48 -19.40
CA PRO A 113 -11.84 0.85 -18.14
C PRO A 113 -12.32 1.62 -16.91
N ILE A 114 -12.71 0.89 -15.86
CA ILE A 114 -13.02 1.48 -14.56
C ILE A 114 -11.74 2.09 -13.98
N ARG A 115 -11.79 3.35 -13.57
CA ARG A 115 -10.66 4.05 -12.96
C ARG A 115 -10.60 3.74 -11.46
N TRP A 116 -9.97 2.65 -11.13
CA TRP A 116 -9.75 2.24 -9.75
C TRP A 116 -8.80 3.18 -9.02
N THR A 117 -9.09 3.42 -7.74
CA THR A 117 -8.17 4.13 -6.85
C THR A 117 -7.02 3.18 -6.46
N ARG A 118 -5.78 3.58 -6.73
CA ARG A 118 -4.60 2.79 -6.39
C ARG A 118 -4.46 2.67 -4.87
N VAL A 119 -4.34 1.45 -4.37
CA VAL A 119 -4.18 1.13 -2.94
C VAL A 119 -2.71 0.86 -2.62
N HIS A 120 -2.08 -0.08 -3.35
CA HIS A 120 -0.67 -0.39 -3.16
C HIS A 120 0.18 0.56 -4.00
N ASN A 121 1.02 1.33 -3.34
CA ASN A 121 1.87 2.31 -3.98
C ASN A 121 3.33 2.11 -3.56
N LEU A 122 4.10 1.50 -4.44
CA LEU A 122 5.54 1.38 -4.29
C LEU A 122 6.22 2.63 -4.85
N ALA A 123 7.34 3.04 -4.25
CA ALA A 123 8.11 4.18 -4.74
C ALA A 123 8.59 3.94 -6.19
N ASP A 124 8.50 4.96 -7.04
CA ASP A 124 8.77 4.84 -8.49
C ASP A 124 10.20 4.37 -8.82
N PHE A 125 11.15 4.53 -7.90
CA PHE A 125 12.51 4.04 -8.04
C PHE A 125 12.70 2.56 -7.67
N ALA A 126 11.67 1.90 -7.13
CA ALA A 126 11.72 0.49 -6.76
C ALA A 126 11.17 -0.37 -7.89
N TYR A 127 12.04 -1.11 -8.55
CA TYR A 127 11.68 -2.04 -9.61
C TYR A 127 11.25 -3.37 -9.01
N PHE A 128 9.94 -3.56 -8.88
CA PHE A 128 9.35 -4.77 -8.34
C PHE A 128 8.71 -5.61 -9.45
N ASP A 129 8.92 -6.92 -9.39
CA ASP A 129 8.35 -7.86 -10.34
C ASP A 129 7.58 -8.97 -9.60
N HIS A 130 6.25 -8.99 -9.79
CA HIS A 130 5.38 -10.03 -9.22
C HIS A 130 5.75 -11.42 -9.71
N SER A 131 6.03 -11.57 -11.01
CA SER A 131 6.22 -12.90 -11.62
C SER A 131 7.37 -13.67 -10.99
N ILE A 132 8.45 -12.98 -10.63
CA ILE A 132 9.61 -13.60 -9.98
C ILE A 132 9.24 -14.12 -8.58
N HIS A 133 8.53 -13.31 -7.78
CA HIS A 133 8.13 -13.67 -6.42
C HIS A 133 7.14 -14.85 -6.42
N VAL A 134 6.13 -14.80 -7.30
CA VAL A 134 5.14 -15.86 -7.41
C VAL A 134 5.78 -17.18 -7.87
N ARG A 135 6.66 -17.14 -8.88
CA ARG A 135 7.40 -18.33 -9.34
C ARG A 135 8.34 -18.91 -8.29
N LYS A 136 8.79 -18.11 -7.33
CA LYS A 136 9.59 -18.57 -6.18
C LYS A 136 8.75 -19.06 -5.01
N GLY A 137 7.42 -19.10 -5.16
CA GLY A 137 6.50 -19.64 -4.17
C GLY A 137 6.11 -18.63 -3.08
N VAL A 138 6.37 -17.34 -3.27
CA VAL A 138 5.91 -16.30 -2.34
C VAL A 138 4.41 -16.11 -2.53
N GLY A 139 3.63 -16.40 -1.50
CA GLY A 139 2.17 -16.27 -1.53
C GLY A 139 1.71 -14.82 -1.53
N CYS A 140 0.55 -14.56 -2.13
CA CYS A 140 -0.02 -13.21 -2.25
C CYS A 140 -0.23 -12.54 -0.87
N SER A 141 -0.72 -13.30 0.10
CA SER A 141 -0.98 -12.83 1.47
C SER A 141 0.28 -12.41 2.23
N THR A 142 1.46 -12.90 1.84
CA THR A 142 2.74 -12.49 2.44
C THR A 142 2.97 -10.98 2.32
N CYS A 143 2.55 -10.39 1.20
CA CYS A 143 2.71 -8.96 0.92
C CYS A 143 1.40 -8.19 1.07
N HIS A 144 0.28 -8.77 0.62
CA HIS A 144 -1.01 -8.11 0.58
C HIS A 144 -1.86 -8.32 1.85
N GLY A 145 -1.39 -9.16 2.80
CA GLY A 145 -2.13 -9.47 4.03
C GLY A 145 -3.35 -10.37 3.79
N PRO A 146 -4.33 -10.37 4.70
CA PRO A 146 -5.49 -11.26 4.64
C PRO A 146 -6.54 -10.75 3.64
N VAL A 147 -6.21 -10.79 2.35
CA VAL A 147 -7.06 -10.28 1.26
C VAL A 147 -8.44 -10.91 1.25
N ASP A 148 -8.52 -12.18 1.60
CA ASP A 148 -9.75 -12.96 1.77
C ASP A 148 -10.68 -12.44 2.89
N GLN A 149 -10.20 -11.50 3.70
CA GLN A 149 -10.95 -10.86 4.78
C GLN A 149 -11.13 -9.34 4.54
N MET A 150 -10.86 -8.87 3.33
CA MET A 150 -10.93 -7.44 3.00
C MET A 150 -12.20 -7.08 2.22
N PRO A 151 -13.23 -6.50 2.88
CA PRO A 151 -14.40 -5.94 2.19
C PRO A 151 -14.03 -4.79 1.25
N LEU A 152 -13.09 -3.96 1.68
CA LEU A 152 -12.39 -2.97 0.85
C LEU A 152 -10.90 -3.16 1.05
N MET A 153 -10.17 -3.13 -0.05
CA MET A 153 -8.73 -3.36 -0.05
C MET A 153 -7.97 -2.26 0.70
N TRP A 154 -7.02 -2.65 1.54
CA TRP A 154 -6.03 -1.76 2.16
C TRP A 154 -4.62 -2.30 1.98
N GLN A 155 -3.63 -1.43 2.09
CA GLN A 155 -2.22 -1.82 2.07
C GLN A 155 -1.83 -2.41 3.43
N ALA A 156 -1.53 -3.70 3.49
CA ALA A 156 -1.20 -4.38 4.75
C ALA A 156 0.26 -4.15 5.19
N ALA A 157 1.18 -4.01 4.25
CA ALA A 157 2.60 -3.79 4.51
C ALA A 157 2.99 -2.33 4.22
N SER A 158 4.02 -1.82 4.89
CA SER A 158 4.49 -0.44 4.66
C SER A 158 5.05 -0.22 3.25
N LEU A 159 5.54 -1.29 2.60
CA LEU A 159 6.27 -1.28 1.33
C LEU A 159 7.51 -0.37 1.33
N GLN A 160 8.01 0.01 2.51
CA GLN A 160 9.29 0.68 2.65
C GLN A 160 10.43 -0.33 2.46
N MET A 161 11.61 0.16 2.07
CA MET A 161 12.77 -0.69 1.78
C MET A 161 13.14 -1.60 2.97
N GLU A 162 13.01 -1.13 4.21
CA GLU A 162 13.31 -1.96 5.40
C GLU A 162 12.40 -3.18 5.49
N TRP A 163 11.14 -3.08 5.03
CA TRP A 163 10.22 -4.23 4.97
C TRP A 163 10.68 -5.25 3.92
N CYS A 164 11.08 -4.80 2.73
CA CYS A 164 11.62 -5.68 1.69
C CYS A 164 12.89 -6.40 2.15
N LEU A 165 13.76 -5.69 2.86
CA LEU A 165 15.00 -6.24 3.43
C LEU A 165 14.75 -7.31 4.51
N GLY A 166 13.56 -7.41 5.06
CA GLY A 166 13.16 -8.52 5.94
C GLY A 166 13.26 -9.88 5.27
N CYS A 167 13.06 -9.97 3.94
CA CYS A 167 13.19 -11.19 3.14
C CYS A 167 14.49 -11.20 2.30
N HIS A 168 14.99 -10.03 1.87
CA HIS A 168 16.13 -9.90 0.95
C HIS A 168 17.50 -9.80 1.65
N ARG A 169 17.61 -10.20 2.91
CA ARG A 169 18.88 -10.31 3.67
C ARG A 169 19.40 -11.72 3.78
#